data_d2e9951f66bc77ec94565a1c3ae44dc5
#
_entry.id   d2e9951f66bc77ec94565a1c3ae44dc5
#
_cell.length_a   1.000
_cell.length_b   1.000
_cell.length_c   1.000
_cell.angle_alpha   90.00
_cell.angle_beta   90.00
_cell.angle_gamma   90.00
#
_symmetry.space_group_name_H-M   'P 1'
#
loop_
_entity.id
_entity.type
_entity.pdbx_description
1 polymer ?
#
loop_
_entity_poly.entity_id
_entity_poly.type
_entity_poly.pdbx_seq_one_letter_code
_entity_poly.pdbx_strand_id
1 'polypeptide(L)'
;MNDIVLKEKYNYIQRQPVEIVLSSKDGTIFSILDGHKFFTLETEVVARKDEKILLYLKKAFIPFSFYTLSETQKNNKLDIQEVQSGGTTNDYTITIPDANYNINQLLLKIKTLMESETSFNFKYDITYDEPTSKVHFLIISGTNASKTILKFNTGSNKLKSVDNILGFTDSADLEFTTSTELVSTNIVDMADGLDSIHIKSNLVGDNIQSTSKDGSELLIVPIDKEPNSILYFDEGSNPFKHLLSQSSIKRIEIKMVDANNNIIDFNNVPYTLILIAEFLFNPNQGLSQDNKKLETQDKINKTIDNNLKLTKAILDGLNNKKDNIKKKN
;
A
#
# COMPACT_ATOMS: atom_id res chain seq x y z
N MET A 1 23.73 24.07 18.30
CA MET A 1 24.01 24.59 19.65
C MET A 1 22.87 24.39 20.64
N ASN A 2 21.61 24.55 20.24
CA ASN A 2 20.45 24.36 21.13
C ASN A 2 20.21 22.89 21.58
N ASP A 3 20.53 21.90 20.77
CA ASP A 3 20.33 20.48 21.11
C ASP A 3 21.27 19.97 22.22
N ILE A 4 22.47 20.52 22.30
CA ILE A 4 23.44 20.15 23.35
C ILE A 4 22.99 20.69 24.71
N VAL A 5 22.47 21.93 24.73
CA VAL A 5 21.97 22.56 25.97
C VAL A 5 20.72 21.84 26.51
N LEU A 6 19.85 21.35 25.61
CA LEU A 6 18.67 20.57 26.00
C LEU A 6 19.04 19.19 26.54
N LYS A 7 20.04 18.51 25.96
CA LYS A 7 20.55 17.23 26.43
C LYS A 7 21.15 17.32 27.84
N GLU A 8 21.91 18.37 28.12
CA GLU A 8 22.50 18.58 29.46
C GLU A 8 21.45 18.92 30.52
N LYS A 9 20.42 19.70 30.15
CA LYS A 9 19.41 20.18 31.13
C LYS A 9 18.44 19.08 31.57
N TYR A 10 18.19 18.04 30.74
CA TYR A 10 17.18 17.02 31.03
C TYR A 10 17.76 15.60 31.22
N ASN A 11 19.10 15.43 31.24
CA ASN A 11 19.75 14.12 31.37
C ASN A 11 19.15 13.10 30.38
N TYR A 12 18.93 13.50 29.13
CA TYR A 12 18.22 12.74 28.12
C TYR A 12 19.04 11.56 27.64
N ILE A 13 18.70 10.36 28.09
CA ILE A 13 19.26 9.12 27.55
C ILE A 13 18.43 8.77 26.31
N GLN A 14 19.04 8.86 25.14
CA GLN A 14 18.42 8.42 23.90
C GLN A 14 18.08 6.93 24.01
N ARG A 15 16.78 6.62 23.92
CA ARG A 15 16.30 5.24 23.95
C ARG A 15 16.78 4.50 22.71
N GLN A 16 17.21 3.25 22.90
CA GLN A 16 17.58 2.40 21.77
C GLN A 16 16.36 2.12 20.90
N PRO A 17 16.53 2.13 19.56
CA PRO A 17 15.48 1.69 18.64
C PRO A 17 15.03 0.26 18.93
N VAL A 18 13.77 -0.03 18.64
CA VAL A 18 13.22 -1.39 18.73
C VAL A 18 13.13 -1.97 17.33
N GLU A 19 13.76 -3.11 17.11
CA GLU A 19 13.61 -3.89 15.89
C GLU A 19 12.39 -4.79 16.00
N ILE A 20 11.50 -4.75 14.99
CA ILE A 20 10.28 -5.53 14.90
C ILE A 20 10.41 -6.43 13.68
N VAL A 21 10.51 -7.74 13.90
CA VAL A 21 10.58 -8.74 12.84
C VAL A 21 9.20 -9.33 12.61
N LEU A 22 8.66 -9.17 11.40
CA LEU A 22 7.38 -9.71 10.98
C LEU A 22 7.62 -10.84 9.99
N SER A 23 7.38 -12.08 10.41
CA SER A 23 7.34 -13.24 9.53
C SER A 23 5.90 -13.52 9.14
N SER A 24 5.61 -13.66 7.84
CA SER A 24 4.25 -13.95 7.39
C SER A 24 3.71 -15.29 7.89
N LYS A 25 4.59 -16.20 8.38
CA LYS A 25 4.19 -17.45 9.04
C LYS A 25 3.47 -17.21 10.36
N ASP A 26 3.82 -16.13 11.07
CA ASP A 26 3.30 -15.80 12.39
C ASP A 26 2.09 -14.84 12.32
N GLY A 27 1.81 -14.34 11.11
CA GLY A 27 0.69 -13.44 10.87
C GLY A 27 -0.64 -14.19 10.70
N THR A 28 -1.72 -13.62 11.23
CA THR A 28 -3.07 -14.09 10.99
C THR A 28 -3.57 -13.60 9.64
N ILE A 29 -4.06 -14.50 8.78
CA ILE A 29 -4.64 -14.17 7.48
C ILE A 29 -5.96 -13.46 7.68
N PHE A 30 -6.15 -12.32 7.01
CA PHE A 30 -7.42 -11.59 7.03
C PHE A 30 -8.27 -11.82 5.77
N SER A 31 -7.64 -12.16 4.65
CA SER A 31 -8.30 -12.47 3.38
C SER A 31 -7.88 -13.85 2.90
N ILE A 32 -8.51 -14.33 1.81
CA ILE A 32 -8.11 -15.59 1.16
C ILE A 32 -6.67 -15.51 0.65
N LEU A 33 -6.19 -14.28 0.34
CA LEU A 33 -4.86 -14.03 -0.21
C LEU A 33 -3.87 -13.71 0.92
N ASP A 34 -2.69 -14.28 0.85
CA ASP A 34 -1.68 -14.23 1.92
C ASP A 34 -0.86 -12.94 1.96
N GLY A 35 -1.02 -12.05 0.99
CA GLY A 35 -0.45 -10.69 1.02
C GLY A 35 -1.11 -9.74 2.03
N HIS A 36 -2.22 -10.13 2.68
CA HIS A 36 -2.89 -9.34 3.70
C HIS A 36 -2.92 -10.05 5.04
N LYS A 37 -2.14 -9.56 6.00
CA LYS A 37 -1.94 -10.20 7.31
C LYS A 37 -1.98 -9.22 8.46
N PHE A 38 -2.44 -9.73 9.62
CA PHE A 38 -2.33 -9.06 10.91
C PHE A 38 -1.29 -9.75 11.78
N PHE A 39 -0.47 -8.92 12.44
CA PHE A 39 0.56 -9.35 13.39
C PHE A 39 0.23 -8.79 14.76
N THR A 40 0.41 -9.59 15.80
CA THR A 40 0.30 -9.15 17.20
C THR A 40 1.66 -9.35 17.87
N LEU A 41 2.27 -8.25 18.32
CA LEU A 41 3.55 -8.31 19.01
C LEU A 41 3.37 -8.96 20.40
N GLU A 42 4.34 -9.78 20.84
CA GLU A 42 4.35 -10.33 22.20
C GLU A 42 4.42 -9.20 23.22
N THR A 43 5.36 -8.29 23.04
CA THR A 43 5.53 -7.09 23.86
C THR A 43 5.12 -5.85 23.09
N GLU A 44 4.28 -5.03 23.70
CA GLU A 44 3.86 -3.75 23.13
C GLU A 44 5.03 -2.76 23.10
N VAL A 45 5.24 -2.10 21.96
CA VAL A 45 6.20 -1.00 21.82
C VAL A 45 5.50 0.28 22.23
N VAL A 46 5.91 0.88 23.34
CA VAL A 46 5.24 2.06 23.93
C VAL A 46 6.20 3.24 23.99
N ALA A 47 5.80 4.38 23.44
CA ALA A 47 6.47 5.66 23.63
C ALA A 47 6.21 6.20 25.04
N ARG A 48 7.21 6.87 25.63
CA ARG A 48 7.02 7.63 26.88
C ARG A 48 6.15 8.86 26.62
N LYS A 49 5.74 9.52 27.69
CA LYS A 49 4.87 10.69 27.61
C LYS A 49 5.40 11.82 26.71
N ASP A 50 6.72 11.97 26.66
CA ASP A 50 7.42 13.02 25.91
C ASP A 50 8.04 12.50 24.62
N GLU A 51 7.69 11.29 24.19
CA GLU A 51 8.21 10.64 22.99
C GLU A 51 7.14 10.51 21.91
N LYS A 52 7.57 10.46 20.67
CA LYS A 52 6.83 10.03 19.49
C LYS A 52 7.55 8.87 18.85
N ILE A 53 6.81 7.98 18.19
CA ILE A 53 7.39 6.86 17.47
C ILE A 53 7.61 7.28 16.01
N LEU A 54 8.85 7.08 15.53
CA LEU A 54 9.21 7.10 14.12
C LEU A 54 9.36 5.66 13.67
N LEU A 55 8.60 5.26 12.65
CA LEU A 55 8.61 3.91 12.10
C LEU A 55 9.16 3.93 10.67
N TYR A 56 9.98 2.96 10.32
CA TYR A 56 10.37 2.71 8.94
C TYR A 56 10.62 1.23 8.70
N LEU A 57 10.51 0.81 7.43
CA LEU A 57 10.91 -0.51 6.98
C LEU A 57 12.42 -0.50 6.72
N LYS A 58 13.17 -1.30 7.45
CA LYS A 58 14.62 -1.43 7.30
C LYS A 58 15.00 -2.43 6.22
N LYS A 59 14.34 -3.59 6.24
CA LYS A 59 14.60 -4.66 5.28
C LYS A 59 13.33 -5.39 4.92
N ALA A 60 13.27 -5.87 3.69
CA ALA A 60 12.25 -6.80 3.23
C ALA A 60 12.90 -7.97 2.47
N PHE A 61 12.40 -9.17 2.74
CA PHE A 61 12.71 -10.40 2.02
C PHE A 61 11.40 -10.94 1.47
N ILE A 62 11.12 -10.65 0.21
CA ILE A 62 9.83 -10.95 -0.42
C ILE A 62 10.06 -11.97 -1.53
N PRO A 63 9.49 -13.19 -1.46
CA PRO A 63 9.62 -14.16 -2.53
C PRO A 63 8.82 -13.70 -3.76
N PHE A 64 9.41 -13.78 -4.94
CA PHE A 64 8.69 -13.64 -6.19
C PHE A 64 8.02 -14.98 -6.53
N SER A 65 7.03 -15.34 -5.73
CA SER A 65 6.25 -16.59 -5.85
C SER A 65 4.84 -16.38 -6.41
N PHE A 66 4.45 -15.13 -6.62
CA PHE A 66 3.17 -14.75 -7.20
C PHE A 66 3.20 -14.83 -8.74
N TYR A 67 2.02 -14.91 -9.34
CA TYR A 67 1.87 -14.95 -10.79
C TYR A 67 1.54 -13.57 -11.35
N THR A 68 2.21 -13.17 -12.45
CA THR A 68 1.93 -11.93 -13.18
C THR A 68 0.61 -12.03 -13.96
N LEU A 69 0.25 -13.24 -14.40
CA LEU A 69 -1.03 -13.54 -15.04
C LEU A 69 -1.80 -14.55 -14.19
N SER A 70 -2.98 -14.14 -13.68
CA SER A 70 -3.79 -14.98 -12.79
C SER A 70 -5.23 -14.49 -12.65
N GLU A 71 -6.10 -15.38 -12.14
CA GLU A 71 -7.47 -14.99 -11.74
C GLU A 71 -7.46 -13.92 -10.63
N THR A 72 -6.45 -13.94 -9.74
CA THR A 72 -6.28 -12.97 -8.66
C THR A 72 -5.95 -11.57 -9.20
N GLN A 73 -5.08 -11.50 -10.20
CA GLN A 73 -4.74 -10.25 -10.91
C GLN A 73 -5.85 -9.79 -11.86
N LYS A 74 -6.85 -10.64 -12.11
CA LYS A 74 -7.99 -10.36 -13.00
C LYS A 74 -7.56 -10.05 -14.44
N ASN A 75 -6.58 -10.77 -14.96
CA ASN A 75 -6.00 -10.54 -16.27
C ASN A 75 -5.80 -11.83 -17.08
N ASN A 76 -6.57 -12.90 -16.76
CA ASN A 76 -6.37 -14.24 -17.35
C ASN A 76 -7.54 -14.73 -18.23
N LYS A 77 -8.46 -13.85 -18.64
CA LYS A 77 -9.62 -14.19 -19.47
C LYS A 77 -9.51 -13.55 -20.84
N LEU A 78 -10.13 -14.20 -21.83
CA LEU A 78 -10.37 -13.62 -23.14
C LEU A 78 -11.69 -14.13 -23.71
N ASP A 79 -12.63 -13.21 -23.94
CA ASP A 79 -13.92 -13.49 -24.58
C ASP A 79 -13.79 -13.35 -26.09
N ILE A 80 -14.25 -14.36 -26.83
CA ILE A 80 -14.04 -14.52 -28.27
C ILE A 80 -15.37 -14.82 -28.95
N GLN A 81 -15.57 -14.24 -30.15
CA GLN A 81 -16.65 -14.64 -31.05
C GLN A 81 -16.06 -14.96 -32.43
N GLU A 82 -16.28 -16.18 -32.90
CA GLU A 82 -15.99 -16.60 -34.25
C GLU A 82 -17.23 -16.45 -35.12
N VAL A 83 -17.04 -16.02 -36.38
CA VAL A 83 -18.12 -15.80 -37.34
C VAL A 83 -17.79 -16.51 -38.65
N GLN A 84 -18.70 -17.35 -39.15
CA GLN A 84 -18.64 -17.97 -40.46
C GLN A 84 -19.24 -17.07 -41.57
N SER A 85 -18.89 -17.30 -42.82
CA SER A 85 -19.39 -16.54 -44.00
C SER A 85 -20.94 -16.54 -44.12
N GLY A 86 -21.61 -17.52 -43.54
CA GLY A 86 -23.08 -17.59 -43.47
C GLY A 86 -23.72 -16.84 -42.29
N GLY A 87 -22.92 -16.11 -41.46
CA GLY A 87 -23.38 -15.38 -40.30
C GLY A 87 -23.57 -16.23 -39.04
N THR A 88 -23.26 -17.54 -39.09
CA THR A 88 -23.27 -18.38 -37.88
C THR A 88 -22.14 -17.97 -36.96
N THR A 89 -22.44 -17.84 -35.67
CA THR A 89 -21.50 -17.40 -34.63
C THR A 89 -21.22 -18.49 -33.59
N ASN A 90 -20.04 -18.48 -33.02
CA ASN A 90 -19.62 -19.27 -31.85
C ASN A 90 -18.97 -18.34 -30.83
N ASP A 91 -19.63 -18.14 -29.68
CA ASP A 91 -19.12 -17.34 -28.58
C ASP A 91 -18.54 -18.26 -27.51
N TYR A 92 -17.33 -17.97 -27.05
CA TYR A 92 -16.67 -18.69 -25.98
C TYR A 92 -15.67 -17.83 -25.22
N THR A 93 -15.28 -18.30 -24.05
CA THR A 93 -14.27 -17.66 -23.20
C THR A 93 -13.11 -18.63 -23.01
N ILE A 94 -11.90 -18.19 -23.27
CA ILE A 94 -10.71 -18.92 -22.82
C ILE A 94 -10.27 -18.41 -21.46
N THR A 95 -9.83 -19.35 -20.60
CA THR A 95 -9.18 -19.04 -19.32
C THR A 95 -7.73 -19.50 -19.41
N ILE A 96 -6.82 -18.51 -19.32
CA ILE A 96 -5.40 -18.79 -19.36
C ILE A 96 -4.99 -19.23 -17.95
N PRO A 97 -4.32 -20.38 -17.77
CA PRO A 97 -3.84 -20.82 -16.46
C PRO A 97 -2.91 -19.83 -15.81
N ASP A 98 -3.02 -19.71 -14.49
CA ASP A 98 -2.18 -18.81 -13.70
C ASP A 98 -0.70 -19.23 -13.81
N ALA A 99 0.15 -18.30 -14.24
CA ALA A 99 1.59 -18.51 -14.37
C ALA A 99 2.36 -17.21 -14.67
N ASN A 100 3.70 -17.34 -14.64
CA ASN A 100 4.63 -16.33 -15.12
C ASN A 100 5.08 -16.71 -16.54
N TYR A 101 4.38 -16.19 -17.55
CA TYR A 101 4.70 -16.42 -18.95
C TYR A 101 5.72 -15.39 -19.46
N ASN A 102 6.57 -15.80 -20.40
CA ASN A 102 7.10 -14.85 -21.37
C ASN A 102 6.09 -14.66 -22.51
N ILE A 103 6.26 -13.62 -23.32
CA ILE A 103 5.27 -13.28 -24.37
C ILE A 103 5.05 -14.44 -25.36
N ASN A 104 6.08 -15.12 -25.80
CA ASN A 104 5.95 -16.23 -26.75
C ASN A 104 5.20 -17.42 -26.15
N GLN A 105 5.44 -17.73 -24.87
CA GLN A 105 4.70 -18.78 -24.15
C GLN A 105 3.24 -18.40 -23.98
N LEU A 106 2.94 -17.13 -23.66
CA LEU A 106 1.59 -16.63 -23.52
C LEU A 106 0.81 -16.74 -24.84
N LEU A 107 1.38 -16.27 -25.94
CA LEU A 107 0.73 -16.31 -27.26
C LEU A 107 0.50 -17.75 -27.73
N LEU A 108 1.46 -18.64 -27.53
CA LEU A 108 1.29 -20.06 -27.82
C LEU A 108 0.16 -20.67 -26.99
N LYS A 109 0.04 -20.28 -25.71
CA LYS A 109 -1.03 -20.77 -24.86
C LYS A 109 -2.40 -20.24 -25.29
N ILE A 110 -2.51 -18.95 -25.59
CA ILE A 110 -3.73 -18.34 -26.15
C ILE A 110 -4.14 -19.06 -27.44
N LYS A 111 -3.23 -19.20 -28.39
CA LYS A 111 -3.47 -19.94 -29.64
C LYS A 111 -4.00 -21.34 -29.39
N THR A 112 -3.35 -22.10 -28.51
CA THR A 112 -3.76 -23.49 -28.19
C THR A 112 -5.16 -23.53 -27.61
N LEU A 113 -5.50 -22.63 -26.68
CA LEU A 113 -6.81 -22.55 -26.06
C LEU A 113 -7.88 -22.14 -27.08
N MET A 114 -7.63 -21.12 -27.90
CA MET A 114 -8.55 -20.70 -28.96
C MET A 114 -8.84 -21.87 -29.93
N GLU A 115 -7.79 -22.58 -30.36
CA GLU A 115 -7.92 -23.70 -31.29
C GLU A 115 -8.56 -24.96 -30.65
N SER A 116 -8.58 -25.07 -29.33
CA SER A 116 -9.25 -26.18 -28.61
C SER A 116 -10.73 -25.92 -28.38
N GLU A 117 -11.15 -24.67 -28.20
CA GLU A 117 -12.53 -24.27 -27.89
C GLU A 117 -13.36 -23.97 -29.15
N THR A 118 -12.72 -23.81 -30.29
CA THR A 118 -13.42 -23.52 -31.56
C THR A 118 -14.36 -24.65 -31.99
N SER A 119 -15.62 -24.30 -32.31
CA SER A 119 -16.57 -25.23 -32.94
C SER A 119 -16.43 -25.27 -34.47
N PHE A 120 -15.69 -24.35 -35.07
CA PHE A 120 -15.58 -24.15 -36.51
C PHE A 120 -14.21 -24.57 -37.09
N ASN A 121 -13.38 -25.23 -36.27
CA ASN A 121 -12.00 -25.62 -36.63
C ASN A 121 -11.15 -24.44 -37.12
N PHE A 122 -11.35 -23.24 -36.55
CA PHE A 122 -10.50 -22.09 -36.86
C PHE A 122 -9.08 -22.35 -36.38
N LYS A 123 -8.11 -21.95 -37.23
CA LYS A 123 -6.69 -21.98 -36.93
C LYS A 123 -6.14 -20.57 -37.00
N TYR A 124 -5.27 -20.27 -36.08
CA TYR A 124 -4.76 -18.93 -35.87
C TYR A 124 -3.25 -18.86 -36.05
N ASP A 125 -2.78 -17.74 -36.58
CA ASP A 125 -1.41 -17.31 -36.43
C ASP A 125 -1.41 -16.15 -35.42
N ILE A 126 -0.73 -16.35 -34.30
CA ILE A 126 -0.63 -15.36 -33.21
C ILE A 126 0.86 -15.20 -32.93
N THR A 127 1.40 -14.04 -33.27
CA THR A 127 2.84 -13.79 -33.23
C THR A 127 3.19 -12.52 -32.50
N TYR A 128 4.43 -12.44 -32.05
CA TYR A 128 5.02 -11.25 -31.44
C TYR A 128 6.11 -10.71 -32.36
N ASP A 129 5.99 -9.43 -32.70
CA ASP A 129 7.01 -8.72 -33.48
C ASP A 129 7.99 -8.02 -32.52
N GLU A 130 9.19 -8.59 -32.37
CA GLU A 130 10.21 -8.07 -31.46
C GLU A 130 10.59 -6.61 -31.73
N PRO A 131 10.79 -6.16 -33.00
CA PRO A 131 11.16 -4.78 -33.30
C PRO A 131 10.13 -3.74 -32.83
N THR A 132 8.84 -4.05 -32.95
CA THR A 132 7.75 -3.12 -32.56
C THR A 132 7.17 -3.42 -31.19
N SER A 133 7.53 -4.56 -30.59
CA SER A 133 6.97 -5.07 -29.33
C SER A 133 5.44 -5.22 -29.37
N LYS A 134 4.90 -5.62 -30.54
CA LYS A 134 3.46 -5.75 -30.77
C LYS A 134 3.04 -7.18 -31.02
N VAL A 135 1.76 -7.47 -30.71
CA VAL A 135 1.13 -8.75 -30.98
C VAL A 135 0.27 -8.66 -32.24
N HIS A 136 0.32 -9.71 -33.03
CA HIS A 136 -0.38 -9.88 -34.28
C HIS A 136 -1.32 -11.08 -34.23
N PHE A 137 -2.55 -10.94 -34.70
CA PHE A 137 -3.54 -12.00 -34.82
C PHE A 137 -4.02 -12.13 -36.26
N LEU A 138 -4.04 -13.36 -36.78
CA LEU A 138 -4.54 -13.66 -38.10
C LEU A 138 -5.26 -15.04 -38.09
N ILE A 139 -6.33 -15.17 -38.90
CA ILE A 139 -6.94 -16.49 -39.18
C ILE A 139 -6.19 -17.14 -40.31
N ILE A 140 -5.64 -18.34 -40.11
CA ILE A 140 -4.94 -19.09 -41.18
C ILE A 140 -5.92 -19.96 -41.97
N SER A 141 -6.85 -20.62 -41.29
CA SER A 141 -7.86 -21.51 -41.89
C SER A 141 -9.03 -21.75 -40.95
N GLY A 142 -10.09 -22.35 -41.48
CA GLY A 142 -11.29 -22.75 -40.70
C GLY A 142 -12.46 -23.03 -41.62
N THR A 143 -13.49 -23.71 -41.09
CA THR A 143 -14.68 -24.03 -41.87
C THR A 143 -15.47 -22.78 -42.14
N ASN A 144 -15.48 -22.31 -43.42
CA ASN A 144 -16.14 -21.07 -43.80
C ASN A 144 -15.75 -19.87 -42.94
N ALA A 145 -14.47 -19.78 -42.55
CA ALA A 145 -13.98 -18.70 -41.70
C ALA A 145 -14.23 -17.32 -42.33
N SER A 146 -14.86 -16.42 -41.62
CA SER A 146 -15.06 -15.05 -41.99
C SER A 146 -14.23 -14.11 -41.12
N LYS A 147 -14.52 -14.09 -39.84
CA LYS A 147 -13.79 -13.25 -38.89
C LYS A 147 -13.81 -13.84 -37.47
N THR A 148 -12.86 -13.39 -36.68
CA THR A 148 -12.84 -13.55 -35.22
C THR A 148 -12.86 -12.20 -34.56
N ILE A 149 -13.63 -12.04 -33.48
CA ILE A 149 -13.78 -10.82 -32.73
C ILE A 149 -13.27 -11.09 -31.31
N LEU A 150 -12.30 -10.31 -30.84
CA LEU A 150 -11.87 -10.25 -29.46
C LEU A 150 -12.77 -9.26 -28.74
N LYS A 151 -13.56 -9.74 -27.75
CA LYS A 151 -14.63 -8.96 -27.12
C LYS A 151 -14.09 -8.21 -25.89
N PHE A 152 -13.16 -7.31 -26.09
CA PHE A 152 -12.53 -6.54 -25.01
C PHE A 152 -13.50 -5.55 -24.33
N ASN A 153 -14.48 -5.01 -25.07
CA ASN A 153 -15.44 -4.05 -24.54
C ASN A 153 -16.78 -4.68 -24.16
N THR A 154 -17.32 -5.59 -25.00
CA THR A 154 -18.66 -6.19 -24.79
C THR A 154 -18.63 -7.55 -24.13
N GLY A 155 -17.45 -8.14 -23.93
CA GLY A 155 -17.29 -9.43 -23.27
C GLY A 155 -17.75 -9.42 -21.82
N SER A 156 -18.24 -10.55 -21.33
CA SER A 156 -18.68 -10.73 -19.95
C SER A 156 -17.53 -10.67 -18.94
N ASN A 157 -16.30 -10.95 -19.41
CA ASN A 157 -15.08 -10.96 -18.61
C ASN A 157 -14.15 -9.76 -18.89
N LYS A 158 -14.66 -8.66 -19.45
CA LYS A 158 -13.82 -7.50 -19.80
C LYS A 158 -12.96 -6.96 -18.66
N LEU A 159 -13.42 -7.04 -17.41
CA LEU A 159 -12.68 -6.60 -16.22
C LEU A 159 -11.62 -7.62 -15.75
N LYS A 160 -11.51 -8.75 -16.45
CA LYS A 160 -10.54 -9.82 -16.19
C LYS A 160 -9.77 -10.18 -17.47
N SER A 161 -9.79 -9.27 -18.44
CA SER A 161 -9.25 -9.51 -19.76
C SER A 161 -7.72 -9.38 -19.78
N VAL A 162 -7.11 -10.16 -20.66
CA VAL A 162 -5.66 -10.13 -20.95
C VAL A 162 -5.27 -9.00 -21.93
N ASP A 163 -6.20 -8.13 -22.28
CA ASP A 163 -6.03 -7.08 -23.29
C ASP A 163 -4.86 -6.13 -23.01
N ASN A 164 -4.73 -5.62 -21.79
CA ASN A 164 -3.62 -4.74 -21.40
C ASN A 164 -2.27 -5.42 -21.60
N ILE A 165 -2.14 -6.67 -21.16
CA ILE A 165 -0.90 -7.46 -21.34
C ILE A 165 -0.54 -7.58 -22.82
N LEU A 166 -1.53 -7.82 -23.69
CA LEU A 166 -1.34 -7.96 -25.12
C LEU A 166 -1.16 -6.62 -25.86
N GLY A 167 -1.26 -5.49 -25.15
CA GLY A 167 -1.14 -4.16 -25.73
C GLY A 167 -2.40 -3.68 -26.46
N PHE A 168 -3.57 -4.24 -26.14
CA PHE A 168 -4.86 -3.74 -26.60
C PHE A 168 -5.50 -2.83 -25.54
N THR A 169 -6.60 -2.19 -25.93
CA THR A 169 -7.40 -1.36 -25.05
C THR A 169 -8.84 -1.88 -25.02
N ASP A 170 -9.52 -1.76 -23.92
CA ASP A 170 -10.92 -2.17 -23.72
C ASP A 170 -11.94 -1.22 -24.37
N SER A 171 -11.49 -0.24 -25.15
CA SER A 171 -12.34 0.79 -25.73
C SER A 171 -13.30 0.27 -26.82
N ALA A 172 -12.97 -0.85 -27.47
CA ALA A 172 -13.76 -1.47 -28.53
C ALA A 172 -13.47 -2.97 -28.63
N ASP A 173 -14.45 -3.71 -29.19
CA ASP A 173 -14.20 -5.06 -29.67
C ASP A 173 -13.41 -4.99 -30.98
N LEU A 174 -12.45 -5.89 -31.12
CA LEU A 174 -11.50 -5.85 -32.25
C LEU A 174 -11.64 -7.12 -33.10
N GLU A 175 -11.60 -6.96 -34.42
CA GLU A 175 -11.79 -8.08 -35.35
C GLU A 175 -10.61 -8.29 -36.28
N PHE A 176 -10.43 -9.54 -36.68
CA PHE A 176 -9.48 -9.96 -37.69
C PHE A 176 -10.05 -11.08 -38.57
N THR A 177 -9.48 -11.26 -39.73
CA THR A 177 -9.97 -12.17 -40.79
C THR A 177 -8.83 -13.04 -41.30
N THR A 178 -9.10 -13.77 -42.41
CA THR A 178 -8.07 -14.53 -43.14
C THR A 178 -7.18 -13.63 -44.04
N SER A 179 -7.56 -12.36 -44.23
CA SER A 179 -6.87 -11.38 -45.07
C SER A 179 -6.51 -10.06 -44.39
N THR A 180 -7.06 -9.84 -43.20
CA THR A 180 -6.82 -8.63 -42.39
C THR A 180 -6.30 -9.02 -41.04
N GLU A 181 -5.05 -8.69 -40.80
CA GLU A 181 -4.38 -8.90 -39.52
C GLU A 181 -4.83 -7.85 -38.49
N LEU A 182 -4.98 -8.27 -37.24
CA LEU A 182 -5.15 -7.39 -36.11
C LEU A 182 -3.79 -7.21 -35.41
N VAL A 183 -3.33 -5.98 -35.31
CA VAL A 183 -2.08 -5.60 -34.63
C VAL A 183 -2.43 -4.84 -33.37
N SER A 184 -1.74 -5.15 -32.26
CA SER A 184 -1.98 -4.45 -31.00
C SER A 184 -1.70 -2.94 -31.12
N THR A 185 -2.53 -2.13 -30.46
CA THR A 185 -2.42 -0.66 -30.51
C THR A 185 -1.17 -0.19 -29.79
N ASN A 186 -0.92 -0.75 -28.60
CA ASN A 186 0.22 -0.46 -27.76
C ASN A 186 1.26 -1.59 -27.81
N ILE A 187 2.39 -1.38 -27.19
CA ILE A 187 3.37 -2.42 -26.90
C ILE A 187 2.83 -3.39 -25.85
N VAL A 188 3.34 -4.60 -25.84
CA VAL A 188 3.07 -5.61 -24.83
C VAL A 188 3.53 -5.13 -23.44
N ASP A 189 2.69 -5.29 -22.43
CA ASP A 189 3.02 -5.03 -21.02
C ASP A 189 2.83 -6.31 -20.18
N MET A 190 3.90 -7.09 -20.03
CA MET A 190 3.86 -8.34 -19.27
C MET A 190 3.71 -8.15 -17.76
N ALA A 191 3.93 -6.92 -17.27
CA ALA A 191 3.78 -6.60 -15.87
C ALA A 191 2.34 -6.28 -15.49
N ASP A 192 1.57 -5.61 -16.38
CA ASP A 192 0.18 -5.20 -16.16
C ASP A 192 -0.05 -4.55 -14.79
N GLY A 193 0.84 -3.63 -14.41
CA GLY A 193 0.83 -2.95 -13.11
C GLY A 193 1.50 -3.70 -11.96
N LEU A 194 2.04 -4.90 -12.20
CA LEU A 194 2.82 -5.66 -11.22
C LEU A 194 4.33 -5.45 -11.45
N ASP A 195 4.73 -4.19 -11.53
CA ASP A 195 6.13 -3.74 -11.63
C ASP A 195 6.74 -3.45 -10.26
N SER A 196 5.90 -3.30 -9.25
CA SER A 196 6.28 -2.95 -7.89
C SER A 196 5.30 -3.53 -6.87
N ILE A 197 5.80 -3.77 -5.66
CA ILE A 197 5.02 -4.18 -4.49
C ILE A 197 4.85 -2.99 -3.58
N HIS A 198 3.60 -2.57 -3.39
CA HIS A 198 3.23 -1.52 -2.47
C HIS A 198 2.94 -2.13 -1.09
N ILE A 199 3.80 -1.88 -0.12
CA ILE A 199 3.64 -2.34 1.26
C ILE A 199 2.88 -1.27 2.03
N LYS A 200 1.66 -1.60 2.45
CA LYS A 200 0.77 -0.71 3.21
C LYS A 200 0.62 -1.18 4.65
N SER A 201 0.43 -0.23 5.58
CA SER A 201 0.22 -0.53 7.00
C SER A 201 -0.76 0.43 7.65
N ASN A 202 -1.57 -0.08 8.57
CA ASN A 202 -2.45 0.70 9.43
C ASN A 202 -1.71 1.65 10.40
N LEU A 203 -0.40 1.47 10.56
CA LEU A 203 0.44 2.32 11.42
C LEU A 203 0.78 3.65 10.78
N VAL A 204 0.81 3.68 9.43
CA VAL A 204 1.19 4.84 8.66
C VAL A 204 -0.09 5.59 8.28
N GLY A 205 -0.19 6.83 8.70
CA GLY A 205 -1.28 7.74 8.27
C GLY A 205 -0.92 8.45 6.98
N ASP A 206 -1.74 9.44 6.58
CA ASP A 206 -1.66 10.23 5.33
C ASP A 206 -0.36 11.03 5.15
N ASN A 207 0.79 10.49 5.53
CA ASN A 207 2.09 11.15 5.44
C ASN A 207 2.69 11.11 4.02
N ILE A 208 2.16 10.25 3.16
CA ILE A 208 2.51 10.19 1.74
C ILE A 208 1.31 10.69 0.95
N GLN A 209 1.49 11.76 0.20
CA GLN A 209 0.51 12.19 -0.78
C GLN A 209 0.71 11.33 -2.04
N SER A 210 -0.15 10.34 -2.19
CA SER A 210 -0.25 9.53 -3.40
C SER A 210 -1.44 10.01 -4.24
N THR A 211 -1.38 9.84 -5.55
CA THR A 211 -2.53 9.98 -6.44
C THR A 211 -3.59 8.91 -6.19
N SER A 212 -3.22 7.80 -5.55
CA SER A 212 -4.15 6.83 -4.98
C SER A 212 -4.71 7.35 -3.65
N LYS A 213 -6.01 7.19 -3.40
CA LYS A 213 -6.72 7.73 -2.23
C LYS A 213 -6.35 7.10 -0.88
N ASP A 214 -5.38 6.19 -0.85
CA ASP A 214 -5.00 5.41 0.33
C ASP A 214 -3.57 5.78 0.75
N GLY A 215 -3.44 6.72 1.69
CA GLY A 215 -2.16 7.24 2.22
C GLY A 215 -1.44 6.30 3.19
N SER A 216 -1.86 5.04 3.31
CA SER A 216 -1.29 4.05 4.26
C SER A 216 0.02 3.40 3.78
N GLU A 217 0.68 3.94 2.77
CA GLU A 217 1.86 3.38 2.14
C GLU A 217 3.10 3.48 3.02
N LEU A 218 3.66 2.33 3.38
CA LEU A 218 4.89 2.23 4.16
C LEU A 218 6.12 2.29 3.26
N LEU A 219 6.08 1.57 2.14
CA LEU A 219 7.17 1.52 1.16
C LEU A 219 6.69 0.92 -0.16
N ILE A 220 7.37 1.28 -1.26
CA ILE A 220 7.24 0.66 -2.58
C ILE A 220 8.53 -0.09 -2.88
N VAL A 221 8.43 -1.39 -3.16
CA VAL A 221 9.57 -2.25 -3.53
C VAL A 221 9.45 -2.59 -5.02
N PRO A 222 10.42 -2.19 -5.87
CA PRO A 222 10.38 -2.54 -7.28
C PRO A 222 10.60 -4.04 -7.47
N ILE A 223 9.98 -4.61 -8.51
CA ILE A 223 10.20 -5.99 -8.93
C ILE A 223 11.29 -5.99 -10.00
N ASP A 224 12.53 -6.17 -9.58
CA ASP A 224 13.73 -6.13 -10.41
C ASP A 224 14.37 -7.52 -10.63
N LYS A 225 13.66 -8.58 -10.31
CA LYS A 225 14.11 -9.97 -10.36
C LYS A 225 13.16 -10.85 -11.18
N GLU A 226 13.69 -11.97 -11.61
CA GLU A 226 12.91 -13.02 -12.26
C GLU A 226 12.05 -13.81 -11.26
N PRO A 227 10.94 -14.41 -11.69
CA PRO A 227 10.14 -15.32 -10.86
C PRO A 227 10.96 -16.40 -10.17
N ASN A 228 10.51 -16.82 -8.99
CA ASN A 228 11.19 -17.77 -8.07
C ASN A 228 12.49 -17.24 -7.43
N SER A 229 12.72 -15.92 -7.50
CA SER A 229 13.80 -15.27 -6.77
C SER A 229 13.30 -14.64 -5.47
N ILE A 230 14.20 -14.02 -4.72
CA ILE A 230 13.86 -13.19 -3.55
C ILE A 230 14.12 -11.73 -3.91
N LEU A 231 13.10 -10.90 -3.82
CA LEU A 231 13.20 -9.46 -3.84
C LEU A 231 13.76 -9.03 -2.47
N TYR A 232 14.99 -8.55 -2.48
CA TYR A 232 15.63 -8.05 -1.29
C TYR A 232 15.66 -6.53 -1.31
N PHE A 233 15.08 -5.94 -0.28
CA PHE A 233 15.13 -4.51 -0.05
C PHE A 233 15.92 -4.21 1.23
N ASP A 234 16.79 -3.19 1.19
CA ASP A 234 17.50 -2.64 2.35
C ASP A 234 17.52 -1.11 2.20
N GLU A 235 16.92 -0.42 3.15
CA GLU A 235 16.75 1.05 3.13
C GLU A 235 18.10 1.80 3.23
N GLY A 236 19.16 1.12 3.65
CA GLY A 236 20.48 1.74 3.80
C GLY A 236 20.57 2.73 4.95
N SER A 237 21.30 3.85 4.75
CA SER A 237 21.67 4.79 5.81
C SER A 237 20.73 5.98 6.01
N ASN A 238 19.80 6.22 5.09
CA ASN A 238 18.88 7.37 5.16
C ASN A 238 17.42 6.96 4.91
N PRO A 239 16.79 6.23 5.84
CA PRO A 239 15.45 5.69 5.67
C PRO A 239 14.37 6.79 5.65
N PHE A 240 13.31 6.56 4.87
CA PHE A 240 12.11 7.36 4.97
C PHE A 240 11.33 6.96 6.23
N LYS A 241 11.26 7.89 7.20
CA LYS A 241 10.67 7.64 8.52
C LYS A 241 9.27 8.24 8.62
N HIS A 242 8.32 7.41 9.05
CA HIS A 242 6.94 7.81 9.29
C HIS A 242 6.75 8.19 10.77
N LEU A 243 6.26 9.39 11.03
CA LEU A 243 5.88 9.81 12.37
C LEU A 243 4.50 9.24 12.70
N LEU A 244 4.43 8.35 13.69
CA LEU A 244 3.17 7.75 14.09
C LEU A 244 2.31 8.71 14.91
N SER A 245 1.01 8.71 14.67
CA SER A 245 0.03 9.43 15.48
C SER A 245 -0.22 8.76 16.83
N GLN A 246 -0.08 7.43 16.89
CA GLN A 246 -0.26 6.62 18.09
C GLN A 246 1.00 6.57 18.94
N SER A 247 0.83 6.39 20.25
CA SER A 247 1.92 6.30 21.22
C SER A 247 2.35 4.86 21.51
N SER A 248 1.69 3.86 20.92
CA SER A 248 2.04 2.46 21.11
C SER A 248 1.74 1.61 19.88
N ILE A 249 2.50 0.51 19.74
CA ILE A 249 2.34 -0.48 18.66
C ILE A 249 2.15 -1.86 19.33
N LYS A 250 0.97 -2.43 19.15
CA LYS A 250 0.65 -3.80 19.59
C LYS A 250 0.20 -4.67 18.43
N ARG A 251 -0.58 -4.09 17.50
CA ARG A 251 -1.11 -4.77 16.32
C ARG A 251 -0.65 -4.04 15.07
N ILE A 252 -0.21 -4.80 14.08
CA ILE A 252 0.30 -4.30 12.81
C ILE A 252 -0.47 -5.01 11.71
N GLU A 253 -1.13 -4.25 10.86
CA GLU A 253 -1.70 -4.72 9.60
C GLU A 253 -0.71 -4.44 8.49
N ILE A 254 -0.44 -5.45 7.67
CA ILE A 254 0.37 -5.34 6.45
C ILE A 254 -0.46 -5.82 5.28
N LYS A 255 -0.55 -4.97 4.26
CA LYS A 255 -1.09 -5.30 2.94
C LYS A 255 0.00 -5.13 1.92
N MET A 256 0.22 -6.16 1.12
CA MET A 256 1.07 -6.09 -0.07
C MET A 256 0.17 -6.11 -1.30
N VAL A 257 0.22 -5.05 -2.09
CA VAL A 257 -0.63 -4.86 -3.26
C VAL A 257 0.22 -4.45 -4.47
N ASP A 258 -0.33 -4.66 -5.67
CA ASP A 258 0.22 -4.14 -6.92
C ASP A 258 -0.12 -2.64 -7.11
N ALA A 259 0.31 -2.04 -8.22
CA ALA A 259 0.00 -0.66 -8.57
C ALA A 259 -1.50 -0.40 -8.77
N ASN A 260 -2.28 -1.44 -9.08
CA ASN A 260 -3.74 -1.41 -9.25
C ASN A 260 -4.49 -1.64 -7.92
N ASN A 261 -3.75 -1.76 -6.79
CA ASN A 261 -4.28 -2.03 -5.45
C ASN A 261 -4.94 -3.42 -5.30
N ASN A 262 -4.59 -4.40 -6.14
CA ASN A 262 -4.95 -5.80 -5.94
C ASN A 262 -4.01 -6.44 -4.93
N ILE A 263 -4.55 -7.24 -4.01
CA ILE A 263 -3.72 -7.96 -3.02
C ILE A 263 -2.92 -9.05 -3.74
N ILE A 264 -1.61 -9.08 -3.48
CA ILE A 264 -0.70 -10.09 -4.05
C ILE A 264 -0.89 -11.42 -3.31
N ASP A 265 -1.00 -12.51 -4.08
CA ASP A 265 -1.00 -13.87 -3.57
C ASP A 265 0.41 -14.46 -3.68
N PHE A 266 1.08 -14.69 -2.55
CA PHE A 266 2.42 -15.27 -2.52
C PHE A 266 2.43 -16.81 -2.63
N ASN A 267 1.30 -17.44 -2.95
CA ASN A 267 1.16 -18.89 -3.06
C ASN A 267 1.67 -19.62 -1.80
N ASN A 268 1.38 -19.07 -0.63
CA ASN A 268 1.82 -19.56 0.69
C ASN A 268 3.36 -19.60 0.88
N VAL A 269 4.14 -18.91 0.05
CA VAL A 269 5.57 -18.75 0.28
C VAL A 269 5.80 -17.59 1.23
N PRO A 270 6.48 -17.81 2.37
CA PRO A 270 6.56 -16.80 3.41
C PRO A 270 7.51 -15.66 3.06
N TYR A 271 7.13 -14.44 3.45
CA TYR A 271 7.96 -13.25 3.43
C TYR A 271 8.37 -12.81 4.85
N THR A 272 9.40 -11.98 4.93
CA THR A 272 9.85 -11.37 6.18
C THR A 272 10.08 -9.87 6.01
N LEU A 273 9.55 -9.07 6.92
CA LEU A 273 9.77 -7.63 7.01
C LEU A 273 10.45 -7.30 8.33
N ILE A 274 11.40 -6.37 8.29
CA ILE A 274 12.09 -5.85 9.47
C ILE A 274 11.80 -4.36 9.56
N LEU A 275 11.03 -3.99 10.57
CA LEU A 275 10.70 -2.60 10.87
C LEU A 275 11.56 -2.10 12.03
N ILE A 276 11.84 -0.81 12.03
CA ILE A 276 12.49 -0.13 13.16
C ILE A 276 11.54 0.91 13.72
N ALA A 277 11.33 0.84 15.04
CA ALA A 277 10.66 1.88 15.80
C ALA A 277 11.71 2.69 16.57
N GLU A 278 11.92 3.94 16.18
CA GLU A 278 12.76 4.90 16.88
C GLU A 278 11.89 5.81 17.76
N PHE A 279 12.49 6.40 18.78
CA PHE A 279 11.77 7.28 19.69
C PHE A 279 12.32 8.71 19.57
N LEU A 280 11.45 9.61 19.07
CA LEU A 280 11.75 11.02 18.95
C LEU A 280 11.25 11.75 20.20
N PHE A 281 12.15 12.38 20.92
CA PHE A 281 11.81 13.24 22.04
C PHE A 281 11.14 14.53 21.58
N ASN A 282 9.99 14.87 22.17
CA ASN A 282 9.24 16.09 21.89
C ASN A 282 9.26 17.02 23.11
N PRO A 283 10.22 17.96 23.21
CA PRO A 283 10.39 18.84 24.37
C PRO A 283 9.19 19.77 24.61
N ASN A 284 8.37 20.01 23.59
CA ASN A 284 7.24 20.95 23.74
C ASN A 284 6.07 20.38 24.54
N GLN A 285 5.93 19.07 24.71
CA GLN A 285 4.88 18.47 25.55
C GLN A 285 5.20 18.61 27.05
N GLY A 286 6.47 18.47 27.45
CA GLY A 286 6.93 18.72 28.82
C GLY A 286 6.80 20.19 29.22
N LEU A 287 7.28 21.10 28.38
CA LEU A 287 7.23 22.55 28.62
C LEU A 287 5.81 23.10 28.72
N SER A 288 4.84 22.55 27.97
CA SER A 288 3.45 23.02 28.05
C SER A 288 2.75 22.67 29.36
N GLN A 289 3.11 21.56 30.01
CA GLN A 289 2.55 21.18 31.31
C GLN A 289 3.23 21.91 32.46
N ASP A 290 4.54 22.11 32.38
CA ASP A 290 5.27 22.87 33.39
C ASP A 290 4.87 24.36 33.34
N ASN A 291 4.68 24.92 32.13
CA ASN A 291 4.15 26.26 31.98
C ASN A 291 2.71 26.40 32.52
N LYS A 292 1.83 25.42 32.29
CA LYS A 292 0.49 25.42 32.88
C LYS A 292 0.50 25.29 34.40
N LYS A 293 1.42 24.50 34.97
CA LYS A 293 1.61 24.42 36.44
C LYS A 293 2.15 25.74 36.98
N LEU A 294 3.11 26.36 36.29
CA LEU A 294 3.64 27.68 36.67
C LEU A 294 2.56 28.74 36.63
N GLU A 295 1.77 28.81 35.55
CA GLU A 295 0.66 29.76 35.44
C GLU A 295 -0.42 29.56 36.53
N THR A 296 -0.68 28.27 36.90
CA THR A 296 -1.64 27.96 37.95
C THR A 296 -1.07 28.39 39.30
N GLN A 297 0.21 28.14 39.57
CA GLN A 297 0.88 28.57 40.80
C GLN A 297 0.92 30.09 40.93
N ASP A 298 1.20 30.82 39.83
CA ASP A 298 1.17 32.30 39.81
C ASP A 298 -0.23 32.85 40.11
N LYS A 299 -1.27 32.22 39.58
CA LYS A 299 -2.67 32.61 39.86
C LYS A 299 -3.00 32.38 41.36
N ILE A 300 -2.56 31.25 41.94
CA ILE A 300 -2.76 30.95 43.36
C ILE A 300 -2.01 32.00 44.21
N ASN A 301 -0.76 32.30 43.90
CA ASN A 301 0.04 33.28 44.63
C ASN A 301 -0.59 34.67 44.57
N LYS A 302 -1.06 35.13 43.40
CA LYS A 302 -1.78 36.42 43.28
C LYS A 302 -3.07 36.45 44.10
N THR A 303 -3.79 35.34 44.18
CA THR A 303 -5.01 35.25 45.01
C THR A 303 -4.68 35.34 46.48
N ILE A 304 -3.61 34.68 46.94
CA ILE A 304 -3.12 34.73 48.33
C ILE A 304 -2.72 36.17 48.69
N ASP A 305 -1.95 36.84 47.84
CA ASP A 305 -1.53 38.24 48.06
C ASP A 305 -2.71 39.21 48.15
N ASN A 306 -3.71 39.05 47.29
CA ASN A 306 -4.91 39.87 47.34
C ASN A 306 -5.72 39.66 48.63
N ASN A 307 -5.86 38.39 49.08
CA ASN A 307 -6.53 38.08 50.33
C ASN A 307 -5.76 38.62 51.54
N LEU A 308 -4.44 38.59 51.50
CA LEU A 308 -3.59 39.17 52.57
C LEU A 308 -3.74 40.67 52.67
N LYS A 309 -3.78 41.37 51.51
CA LYS A 309 -4.03 42.82 51.46
C LYS A 309 -5.42 43.20 52.00
N LEU A 310 -6.44 42.38 51.64
CA LEU A 310 -7.81 42.61 52.14
C LEU A 310 -7.91 42.38 53.65
N THR A 311 -7.27 41.35 54.18
CA THR A 311 -7.22 41.06 55.59
C THR A 311 -6.52 42.18 56.38
N LYS A 312 -5.40 42.72 55.84
CA LYS A 312 -4.69 43.80 56.44
C LYS A 312 -5.53 45.09 56.46
N ALA A 313 -6.24 45.43 55.39
CA ALA A 313 -7.14 46.56 55.32
C ALA A 313 -8.32 46.48 56.32
N ILE A 314 -8.86 45.28 56.53
CA ILE A 314 -9.91 45.03 57.52
C ILE A 314 -9.35 45.22 58.95
N LEU A 315 -8.16 44.73 59.26
CA LEU A 315 -7.50 44.89 60.55
C LEU A 315 -7.22 46.34 60.86
N ASP A 316 -6.70 47.09 59.88
CA ASP A 316 -6.43 48.52 60.03
C ASP A 316 -7.74 49.32 60.25
N GLY A 317 -8.81 48.98 59.52
CA GLY A 317 -10.14 49.55 59.75
C GLY A 317 -10.74 49.27 61.12
N LEU A 318 -10.50 48.09 61.67
CA LEU A 318 -10.93 47.70 63.02
C LEU A 318 -10.11 48.43 64.11
N ASN A 319 -8.82 48.61 63.92
CA ASN A 319 -7.96 49.35 64.85
C ASN A 319 -8.35 50.85 64.88
N ASN A 320 -8.58 51.46 63.75
CA ASN A 320 -9.06 52.85 63.65
C ASN A 320 -10.45 53.06 64.33
N LYS A 321 -11.34 52.07 64.27
CA LYS A 321 -12.60 52.09 64.98
C LYS A 321 -12.40 52.02 66.51
N LYS A 322 -11.48 51.18 67.00
CA LYS A 322 -11.14 51.08 68.45
C LYS A 322 -10.58 52.37 69.00
N ASP A 323 -9.71 53.05 68.22
CA ASP A 323 -9.12 54.34 68.64
C ASP A 323 -10.14 55.47 68.68
N ASN A 324 -11.10 55.49 67.77
CA ASN A 324 -12.20 56.42 67.76
C ASN A 324 -13.21 56.22 68.89
N ILE A 325 -13.37 55.01 69.41
CA ILE A 325 -14.21 54.70 70.58
C ILE A 325 -13.51 55.17 71.86
N LYS A 326 -12.19 55.00 71.99
CA LYS A 326 -11.39 55.44 73.09
C LYS A 326 -11.29 56.96 73.26
N LYS A 327 -11.50 57.69 72.18
CA LYS A 327 -11.51 59.16 72.16
C LYS A 327 -12.87 59.81 72.51
N LYS A 328 -13.95 59.00 72.59
CA LYS A 328 -15.31 59.47 72.90
C LYS A 328 -15.75 59.15 74.39
N ASN A 329 -14.95 58.44 75.13
CA ASN A 329 -15.09 58.25 76.55
C ASN A 329 -13.98 59.03 77.31
#